data_72d47b21cf680ddcd3615c267d770813
#
_entry.id   72d47b21cf680ddcd3615c267d770813
#
_cell.length_a   1.000
_cell.length_b   1.000
_cell.length_c   1.000
_cell.angle_alpha   90.00
_cell.angle_beta   90.00
_cell.angle_gamma   90.00
#
_symmetry.space_group_name_H-M   'P 1'
#
loop_
_entity.id
_entity.type
_entity.pdbx_description
1 polymer ?
#
loop_
_entity_poly.entity_id
_entity_poly.type
_entity_poly.pdbx_seq_one_letter_code
_entity_poly.pdbx_strand_id
1 'polypeptide(L)'
;ISYRLVGSEMCIRDRQYAFLNRATGPYWWAYWAMMTCNVFSPQFMWIKKLRTSIVFSFVISIVVNIGMWFERFVIIVTSLHRDYLPSSWTMFSPTFVDIGIFIGTIGFFFVLFLLYARTFPVIAQAEVKTILKSSGDNYKKLRDKK
;
A
#
# COMPACT_ATOMS: atom_id res chain seq x y z
N ILE A 1 -11.00 -20.91 -34.20
CA ILE A 1 -11.57 -21.03 -32.82
C ILE A 1 -10.58 -21.73 -31.92
N SER A 2 -9.83 -22.73 -32.42
CA SER A 2 -8.86 -23.54 -31.64
C SER A 2 -7.69 -22.71 -31.05
N TYR A 3 -7.16 -21.73 -31.76
CA TYR A 3 -6.01 -20.93 -31.33
C TYR A 3 -6.30 -20.02 -30.13
N ARG A 4 -7.53 -19.54 -30.00
CA ARG A 4 -7.91 -18.70 -28.84
C ARG A 4 -8.07 -19.53 -27.56
N LEU A 5 -8.52 -20.76 -27.65
CA LEU A 5 -8.67 -21.66 -26.52
C LEU A 5 -7.30 -22.08 -25.95
N VAL A 6 -6.35 -22.45 -26.80
CA VAL A 6 -5.00 -22.82 -26.37
C VAL A 6 -4.27 -21.67 -25.68
N GLY A 7 -4.35 -20.46 -26.21
CA GLY A 7 -3.77 -19.29 -25.57
C GLY A 7 -4.44 -18.93 -24.23
N SER A 8 -5.74 -19.10 -24.13
CA SER A 8 -6.51 -18.86 -22.91
C SER A 8 -6.15 -19.85 -21.79
N GLU A 9 -6.04 -21.12 -22.11
CA GLU A 9 -5.67 -22.15 -21.12
C GLU A 9 -4.21 -22.02 -20.64
N MET A 10 -3.28 -21.68 -21.52
CA MET A 10 -1.91 -21.37 -21.12
C MET A 10 -1.86 -20.18 -20.14
N CYS A 11 -2.56 -19.09 -20.44
CA CYS A 11 -2.61 -17.95 -19.55
C CYS A 11 -3.21 -18.26 -18.17
N ILE A 12 -4.20 -19.14 -18.08
CA ILE A 12 -4.81 -19.58 -16.82
C ILE A 12 -3.81 -20.41 -16.01
N ARG A 13 -3.12 -21.35 -16.65
CA ARG A 13 -2.08 -22.17 -16.00
C ARG A 13 -0.91 -21.35 -15.49
N ASP A 14 -0.43 -20.40 -16.27
CA ASP A 14 0.66 -19.52 -15.86
C ASP A 14 0.27 -18.65 -14.65
N ARG A 15 -0.96 -18.14 -14.62
CA ARG A 15 -1.48 -17.39 -13.48
C ARG A 15 -1.64 -18.25 -12.23
N GLN A 16 -2.12 -19.48 -12.38
CA GLN A 16 -2.23 -20.44 -11.28
C GLN A 16 -0.87 -20.82 -10.72
N TYR A 17 0.11 -21.06 -11.59
CA TYR A 17 1.48 -21.32 -11.19
C TYR A 17 2.12 -20.11 -10.49
N ALA A 18 1.93 -18.90 -11.02
CA ALA A 18 2.43 -17.68 -10.41
C ALA A 18 1.85 -17.46 -9.00
N PHE A 19 0.56 -17.75 -8.82
CA PHE A 19 -0.09 -17.68 -7.50
C PHE A 19 0.50 -18.69 -6.51
N LEU A 20 0.62 -19.94 -6.90
CA LEU A 20 1.22 -21.01 -6.09
C LEU A 20 2.69 -20.69 -5.75
N ASN A 21 3.45 -20.19 -6.71
CA ASN A 21 4.83 -19.80 -6.50
C ASN A 21 4.97 -18.61 -5.52
N ARG A 22 4.01 -17.69 -5.49
CA ARG A 22 3.98 -16.61 -4.47
C ARG A 22 3.65 -17.15 -3.08
N ALA A 23 2.72 -18.09 -2.97
CA ALA A 23 2.26 -18.62 -1.68
C ALA A 23 3.21 -19.64 -1.06
N THR A 24 3.91 -20.44 -1.87
CA THR A 24 4.75 -21.59 -1.44
C THR A 24 6.19 -21.53 -1.94
N GLY A 25 6.54 -20.58 -2.80
CA GLY A 25 7.87 -20.42 -3.39
C GLY A 25 8.91 -19.83 -2.44
N PRO A 26 10.11 -19.51 -2.94
CA PRO A 26 11.23 -19.03 -2.11
C PRO A 26 10.93 -17.71 -1.37
N TYR A 27 9.98 -16.93 -1.83
CA TYR A 27 9.54 -15.67 -1.20
C TYR A 27 8.18 -15.78 -0.49
N TRP A 28 7.77 -16.98 -0.07
CA TRP A 28 6.50 -17.21 0.63
C TRP A 28 6.34 -16.33 1.88
N TRP A 29 7.43 -16.09 2.59
CA TRP A 29 7.45 -15.25 3.79
C TRP A 29 7.02 -13.80 3.52
N ALA A 30 7.45 -13.23 2.39
CA ALA A 30 7.07 -11.86 2.00
C ALA A 30 5.58 -11.78 1.63
N TYR A 31 5.07 -12.80 0.95
CA TYR A 31 3.64 -12.91 0.62
C TYR A 31 2.76 -12.99 1.87
N TRP A 32 3.12 -13.85 2.82
CA TRP A 32 2.35 -13.98 4.06
C TRP A 32 2.50 -12.77 4.98
N ALA A 33 3.65 -12.13 5.01
CA ALA A 33 3.83 -10.86 5.72
C ALA A 33 2.92 -9.76 5.14
N MET A 34 2.86 -9.64 3.82
CA MET A 34 1.93 -8.73 3.13
C MET A 34 0.47 -9.02 3.52
N MET A 35 0.04 -10.28 3.45
CA MET A 35 -1.32 -10.69 3.80
C MET A 35 -1.65 -10.36 5.25
N THR A 36 -0.72 -10.61 6.16
CA THR A 36 -0.92 -10.30 7.59
C THR A 36 -1.04 -8.79 7.83
N CYS A 37 -0.17 -8.01 7.23
CA CYS A 37 -0.18 -6.56 7.42
C CYS A 37 -1.37 -5.87 6.75
N ASN A 38 -1.77 -6.30 5.54
CA ASN A 38 -2.79 -5.59 4.75
C ASN A 38 -4.20 -6.14 4.96
N VAL A 39 -4.35 -7.42 5.28
CA VAL A 39 -5.68 -8.05 5.44
C VAL A 39 -6.04 -8.20 6.91
N PHE A 40 -5.18 -8.81 7.71
CA PHE A 40 -5.50 -9.09 9.11
C PHE A 40 -5.40 -7.86 10.01
N SER A 41 -4.39 -7.01 9.83
CA SER A 41 -4.21 -5.82 10.69
C SER A 41 -5.38 -4.84 10.64
N PRO A 42 -5.97 -4.48 9.47
CA PRO A 42 -7.11 -3.59 9.43
C PRO A 42 -8.38 -4.14 10.09
N GLN A 43 -8.52 -5.47 10.23
CA GLN A 43 -9.68 -6.08 10.87
C GLN A 43 -9.81 -5.68 12.35
N PHE A 44 -8.70 -5.37 13.00
CA PHE A 44 -8.73 -4.87 14.39
C PHE A 44 -9.44 -3.53 14.53
N MET A 45 -9.57 -2.75 13.45
CA MET A 45 -10.31 -1.48 13.45
C MET A 45 -11.84 -1.66 13.61
N TRP A 46 -12.36 -2.89 13.50
CA TRP A 46 -13.77 -3.17 13.77
C TRP A 46 -14.11 -3.06 15.26
N ILE A 47 -13.12 -3.25 16.13
CA ILE A 47 -13.31 -3.13 17.58
C ILE A 47 -13.32 -1.64 17.95
N LYS A 48 -14.45 -1.14 18.46
CA LYS A 48 -14.66 0.28 18.79
C LYS A 48 -13.60 0.85 19.74
N LYS A 49 -13.19 0.09 20.76
CA LYS A 49 -12.15 0.49 21.73
C LYS A 49 -10.79 0.77 21.04
N LEU A 50 -10.40 -0.08 20.10
CA LEU A 50 -9.12 0.04 19.41
C LEU A 50 -9.15 1.20 18.40
N ARG A 51 -10.24 1.35 17.66
CA ARG A 51 -10.42 2.42 16.69
C ARG A 51 -10.39 3.83 17.28
N THR A 52 -10.85 4.01 18.53
CA THR A 52 -10.86 5.31 19.19
C THR A 52 -9.51 5.68 19.81
N SER A 53 -8.57 4.77 19.92
CA SER A 53 -7.22 5.02 20.42
C SER A 53 -6.33 5.59 19.31
N ILE A 54 -5.82 6.80 19.52
CA ILE A 54 -4.91 7.48 18.57
C ILE A 54 -3.61 6.68 18.40
N VAL A 55 -3.04 6.20 19.50
CA VAL A 55 -1.80 5.41 19.49
C VAL A 55 -1.98 4.13 18.68
N PHE A 56 -3.08 3.42 18.89
CA PHE A 56 -3.36 2.20 18.16
C PHE A 56 -3.55 2.45 16.66
N SER A 57 -4.28 3.51 16.28
CA SER A 57 -4.46 3.91 14.89
C SER A 57 -3.14 4.27 14.21
N PHE A 58 -2.24 4.95 14.93
CA PHE A 58 -0.91 5.27 14.43
C PHE A 58 -0.07 4.01 14.18
N VAL A 59 -0.06 3.07 15.15
CA VAL A 59 0.68 1.81 14.99
C VAL A 59 0.15 0.99 13.81
N ILE A 60 -1.17 0.85 13.67
CA ILE A 60 -1.78 0.15 12.52
C ILE A 60 -1.42 0.84 11.20
N SER A 61 -1.41 2.16 11.15
CA SER A 61 -0.99 2.89 9.96
C SER A 61 0.43 2.54 9.53
N ILE A 62 1.37 2.44 10.48
CA ILE A 62 2.75 2.00 10.18
C ILE A 62 2.76 0.55 9.66
N VAL A 63 2.03 -0.36 10.31
CA VAL A 63 1.97 -1.77 9.91
C VAL A 63 1.42 -1.92 8.50
N VAL A 64 0.35 -1.18 8.16
CA VAL A 64 -0.22 -1.19 6.81
C VAL A 64 0.77 -0.60 5.78
N ASN A 65 1.49 0.47 6.11
CA ASN A 65 2.52 1.01 5.23
C ASN A 65 3.65 0.00 4.94
N ILE A 66 4.08 -0.75 5.96
CA ILE A 66 5.04 -1.85 5.79
C ILE A 66 4.44 -2.93 4.89
N GLY A 67 3.17 -3.28 5.08
CA GLY A 67 2.46 -4.24 4.24
C GLY A 67 2.37 -3.80 2.78
N MET A 68 2.11 -2.53 2.51
CA MET A 68 2.10 -1.96 1.17
C MET A 68 3.48 -2.01 0.50
N TRP A 69 4.55 -1.85 1.28
CA TRP A 69 5.91 -2.04 0.77
C TRP A 69 6.16 -3.50 0.40
N PHE A 70 5.78 -4.46 1.26
CA PHE A 70 5.87 -5.89 0.94
C PHE A 70 5.03 -6.28 -0.26
N GLU A 71 3.89 -5.66 -0.48
CA GLU A 71 3.07 -5.88 -1.66
C GLU A 71 3.84 -5.53 -2.95
N ARG A 72 4.49 -4.36 -2.98
CA ARG A 72 5.33 -3.97 -4.10
C ARG A 72 6.51 -4.92 -4.31
N PHE A 73 7.16 -5.32 -3.22
CA PHE A 73 8.22 -6.30 -3.26
C PHE A 73 7.74 -7.65 -3.84
N VAL A 74 6.62 -8.18 -3.37
CA VAL A 74 6.05 -9.43 -3.86
C VAL A 74 5.69 -9.33 -5.34
N ILE A 75 5.05 -8.24 -5.79
CA ILE A 75 4.66 -8.08 -7.19
C ILE A 75 5.90 -8.05 -8.10
N ILE A 76 6.93 -7.30 -7.75
CA ILE A 76 8.09 -7.09 -8.60
C ILE A 76 9.05 -8.27 -8.53
N VAL A 77 9.52 -8.61 -7.33
CA VAL A 77 10.59 -9.61 -7.14
C VAL A 77 10.10 -11.02 -7.48
N THR A 78 8.91 -11.41 -7.06
CA THR A 78 8.41 -12.77 -7.39
C THR A 78 8.07 -12.95 -8.86
N SER A 79 7.80 -11.87 -9.58
CA SER A 79 7.56 -11.93 -11.02
C SER A 79 8.85 -12.02 -11.82
N LEU A 80 9.90 -11.31 -11.37
CA LEU A 80 11.17 -11.22 -12.09
C LEU A 80 12.13 -12.38 -11.76
N HIS A 81 12.07 -12.95 -10.56
CA HIS A 81 13.01 -13.98 -10.14
C HIS A 81 12.86 -15.29 -10.94
N ARG A 82 11.72 -15.54 -11.53
CA ARG A 82 11.43 -16.66 -12.45
C ARG A 82 10.79 -16.13 -13.72
N ASP A 83 11.62 -15.62 -14.60
CA ASP A 83 11.22 -15.21 -15.93
C ASP A 83 11.08 -16.42 -16.87
N TYR A 84 10.65 -16.22 -18.10
CA TYR A 84 10.38 -17.26 -19.10
C TYR A 84 11.57 -18.19 -19.40
N LEU A 85 12.79 -17.71 -19.20
CA LEU A 85 14.01 -18.49 -19.44
C LEU A 85 14.55 -19.06 -18.13
N PRO A 86 14.60 -20.39 -17.96
CA PRO A 86 15.16 -21.01 -16.76
C PRO A 86 16.61 -20.63 -16.47
N SER A 87 17.37 -20.24 -17.48
CA SER A 87 18.77 -19.80 -17.35
C SER A 87 18.90 -18.41 -16.69
N SER A 88 17.84 -17.62 -16.65
CA SER A 88 17.82 -16.29 -16.01
C SER A 88 17.28 -16.29 -14.58
N TRP A 89 16.95 -17.46 -14.03
CA TRP A 89 16.42 -17.57 -12.68
C TRP A 89 17.49 -17.27 -11.65
N THR A 90 17.34 -16.15 -10.97
CA THR A 90 18.27 -15.71 -9.91
C THR A 90 17.52 -15.24 -8.68
N MET A 91 18.15 -15.41 -7.51
CA MET A 91 17.62 -14.85 -6.27
C MET A 91 17.97 -13.36 -6.19
N PHE A 92 16.99 -12.56 -5.80
CA PHE A 92 17.22 -11.13 -5.58
C PHE A 92 18.11 -10.90 -4.37
N SER A 93 19.23 -10.20 -4.57
CA SER A 93 20.11 -9.70 -3.52
C SER A 93 20.24 -8.19 -3.67
N PRO A 94 19.77 -7.39 -2.70
CA PRO A 94 19.88 -5.94 -2.78
C PRO A 94 21.35 -5.51 -2.69
N THR A 95 21.75 -4.61 -3.60
CA THR A 95 23.06 -3.96 -3.57
C THR A 95 23.00 -2.64 -2.81
N PHE A 96 24.15 -2.12 -2.39
CA PHE A 96 24.23 -0.79 -1.77
C PHE A 96 23.67 0.32 -2.67
N VAL A 97 23.80 0.16 -3.98
CA VAL A 97 23.25 1.10 -4.97
C VAL A 97 21.72 1.09 -4.94
N ASP A 98 21.09 -0.07 -4.84
CA ASP A 98 19.63 -0.19 -4.77
C ASP A 98 19.07 0.48 -3.51
N ILE A 99 19.74 0.30 -2.37
CA ILE A 99 19.40 0.97 -1.11
C ILE A 99 19.57 2.49 -1.24
N GLY A 100 20.64 2.94 -1.86
CA GLY A 100 20.90 4.36 -2.12
C GLY A 100 19.82 4.99 -3.01
N ILE A 101 19.43 4.32 -4.09
CA ILE A 101 18.35 4.77 -4.97
C ILE A 101 17.02 4.82 -4.21
N PHE A 102 16.73 3.83 -3.40
CA PHE A 102 15.50 3.77 -2.60
C PHE A 102 15.39 4.95 -1.61
N ILE A 103 16.45 5.20 -0.84
CA ILE A 103 16.51 6.35 0.09
C ILE A 103 16.46 7.67 -0.66
N GLY A 104 17.18 7.78 -1.79
CA GLY A 104 17.20 8.96 -2.64
C GLY A 104 15.82 9.31 -3.22
N THR A 105 15.07 8.30 -3.68
CA THR A 105 13.71 8.51 -4.21
C THR A 105 12.73 8.94 -3.13
N ILE A 106 12.82 8.36 -1.92
CA ILE A 106 12.01 8.80 -0.77
C ILE A 106 12.36 10.25 -0.39
N GLY A 107 13.64 10.57 -0.28
CA GLY A 107 14.09 11.93 0.02
C GLY A 107 13.61 12.95 -1.04
N PHE A 108 13.74 12.61 -2.30
CA PHE A 108 13.24 13.43 -3.40
C PHE A 108 11.73 13.64 -3.34
N PHE A 109 10.97 12.59 -3.05
CA PHE A 109 9.52 12.71 -2.85
C PHE A 109 9.18 13.68 -1.71
N PHE A 110 9.85 13.58 -0.55
CA PHE A 110 9.62 14.49 0.57
C PHE A 110 9.96 15.94 0.24
N VAL A 111 11.05 16.18 -0.49
CA VAL A 111 11.41 17.54 -0.93
C VAL A 111 10.30 18.12 -1.82
N LEU A 112 9.84 17.38 -2.82
CA LEU A 112 8.77 17.84 -3.69
C LEU A 112 7.44 18.03 -2.93
N PHE A 113 7.12 17.11 -2.02
CA PHE A 113 5.91 17.20 -1.20
C PHE A 113 5.93 18.43 -0.29
N LEU A 114 7.02 18.68 0.39
CA LEU A 114 7.16 19.88 1.26
C LEU A 114 7.16 21.17 0.44
N LEU A 115 7.77 21.16 -0.73
CA LEU A 115 7.73 22.31 -1.66
C LEU A 115 6.28 22.58 -2.12
N TYR A 116 5.55 21.54 -2.48
CA TYR A 116 4.13 21.63 -2.82
C TYR A 116 3.29 22.14 -1.65
N ALA A 117 3.49 21.59 -0.44
CA ALA A 117 2.79 21.98 0.77
C ALA A 117 3.03 23.46 1.15
N ARG A 118 4.21 23.99 0.81
CA ARG A 118 4.55 25.40 1.02
C ARG A 118 3.89 26.33 0.00
N THR A 119 3.68 25.85 -1.22
CA THR A 119 3.18 26.67 -2.34
C THR A 119 1.67 26.60 -2.47
N PHE A 120 1.07 25.44 -2.17
CA PHE A 120 -0.35 25.17 -2.33
C PHE A 120 -1.02 24.77 -1.01
N PRO A 121 -2.30 25.04 -0.82
CA PRO A 121 -3.04 24.57 0.35
C PRO A 121 -3.18 23.04 0.29
N VAL A 122 -2.59 22.35 1.25
CA VAL A 122 -2.60 20.87 1.34
C VAL A 122 -3.94 20.33 1.81
N ILE A 123 -4.72 21.14 2.52
CA ILE A 123 -6.01 20.76 3.07
C ILE A 123 -7.08 20.93 1.98
N ALA A 124 -7.88 19.88 1.75
CA ALA A 124 -9.00 19.94 0.83
C ALA A 124 -10.03 20.98 1.27
N GLN A 125 -10.07 22.12 0.59
CA GLN A 125 -10.94 23.24 0.96
C GLN A 125 -12.42 22.86 0.99
N ALA A 126 -12.84 21.88 0.17
CA ALA A 126 -14.20 21.39 0.14
C ALA A 126 -14.61 20.73 1.49
N GLU A 127 -13.73 19.90 2.06
CA GLU A 127 -13.99 19.24 3.34
C GLU A 127 -13.99 20.22 4.50
N VAL A 128 -13.05 21.17 4.52
CA VAL A 128 -13.00 22.23 5.54
C VAL A 128 -14.25 23.11 5.49
N LYS A 129 -14.74 23.43 4.29
CA LYS A 129 -15.98 24.21 4.13
C LYS A 129 -17.21 23.50 4.65
N THR A 130 -17.30 22.17 4.51
CA THR A 130 -18.42 21.38 5.05
C THR A 130 -18.43 21.38 6.57
N ILE A 131 -17.25 21.21 7.20
CA ILE A 131 -17.09 21.23 8.66
C ILE A 131 -17.38 22.63 9.21
N LEU A 132 -16.86 23.67 8.58
CA LEU A 132 -17.08 25.07 8.98
C LEU A 132 -18.54 25.49 8.84
N LYS A 133 -19.26 24.99 7.84
CA LYS A 133 -20.69 25.29 7.64
C LYS A 133 -21.53 24.71 8.78
N SER A 134 -21.28 23.46 9.18
CA SER A 134 -21.94 22.83 10.33
C SER A 134 -21.55 23.49 11.67
N SER A 135 -20.30 23.88 11.82
CA SER A 135 -19.82 24.62 13.00
C SER A 135 -20.39 26.03 13.05
N GLY A 136 -20.51 26.71 11.91
CA GLY A 136 -21.11 28.05 11.81
C GLY A 136 -22.58 28.08 12.21
N ASP A 137 -23.36 27.08 11.86
CA ASP A 137 -24.76 26.95 12.24
C ASP A 137 -24.93 26.66 13.74
N ASN A 138 -24.05 25.88 14.33
CA ASN A 138 -24.00 25.66 15.77
C ASN A 138 -23.61 26.92 16.52
N TYR A 139 -22.67 27.70 15.99
CA TYR A 139 -22.26 28.99 16.57
C TYR A 139 -23.39 30.02 16.52
N LYS A 140 -24.14 30.09 15.43
CA LYS A 140 -25.35 30.94 15.32
C LYS A 140 -26.40 30.54 16.35
N LYS A 141 -26.71 29.24 16.47
CA LYS A 141 -27.67 28.74 17.47
C LYS A 141 -27.27 29.02 18.93
N LEU A 142 -25.99 29.05 19.23
CA LEU A 142 -25.47 29.40 20.56
C LEU A 142 -25.53 30.92 20.82
N ARG A 143 -25.33 31.75 19.80
CA ARG A 143 -25.45 33.21 19.90
C ARG A 143 -26.91 33.67 20.08
N ASP A 144 -27.82 33.02 19.35
CA ASP A 144 -29.25 33.37 19.41
C ASP A 144 -29.95 32.88 20.68
N LYS A 145 -29.25 32.07 21.50
CA LYS A 145 -29.68 31.61 22.84
C LYS A 145 -29.19 32.49 24.00
N LYS A 146 -28.35 33.50 23.74
CA LYS A 146 -27.93 34.52 24.70
C LYS A 146 -28.68 35.82 24.53
#